data_ae67620f1ee6e927cb060b066d99fdd5
#
_entry.id   ae67620f1ee6e927cb060b066d99fdd5
#
_cell.length_a   1.000
_cell.length_b   1.000
_cell.length_c   1.000
_cell.angle_alpha   90.00
_cell.angle_beta   90.00
_cell.angle_gamma   90.00
#
_symmetry.space_group_name_H-M   'P 1'
#
loop_
_entity.id
_entity.type
_entity.pdbx_description
1 polymer ?
#
loop_
_entity_poly.entity_id
_entity_poly.type
_entity_poly.pdbx_seq_one_letter_code
_entity_poly.pdbx_strand_id
1 'polypeptide(L)'
;DFYKVCGYAFFYKADTVTEDEIPIEEITISLVSRAYPRKMLRHLREFWKCRVKKMEEGIYYVTGSKIPNQVIVTEQLSKKKNLWLRSLTDRIKDKEDMKRLLNEYREKQKNPLYESVMQMIVRANEEKFREADCMCEALNRIIQDQIEEKIRKSLQAGYDEGYGIGMQDGIKDGMQQGMQQGEHSINSLILCLAELGRTSDIIRSASDPEYQKKLLKEFGLLPE
;
A
#
# COMPACT_ATOMS: atom_id res chain seq x y z
N ASP A 1 -7.88 16.46 -8.96
CA ASP A 1 -7.88 16.20 -10.38
C ASP A 1 -9.31 16.03 -10.91
N PHE A 2 -9.92 17.14 -11.26
CA PHE A 2 -11.35 17.24 -11.64
C PHE A 2 -11.73 16.30 -12.78
N TYR A 3 -10.94 16.25 -13.85
CA TYR A 3 -11.20 15.39 -15.01
C TYR A 3 -11.21 13.90 -14.65
N LYS A 4 -10.31 13.48 -13.76
CA LYS A 4 -10.24 12.10 -13.32
C LYS A 4 -11.51 11.70 -12.55
N VAL A 5 -12.00 12.58 -11.68
CA VAL A 5 -13.24 12.35 -10.93
C VAL A 5 -14.46 12.32 -11.84
N CYS A 6 -14.51 13.22 -12.85
CA CYS A 6 -15.54 13.15 -13.89
C CYS A 6 -15.48 11.82 -14.66
N GLY A 7 -14.28 11.35 -15.01
CA GLY A 7 -14.11 10.05 -15.67
C GLY A 7 -14.68 8.90 -14.83
N TYR A 8 -14.43 8.88 -13.53
CA TYR A 8 -15.01 7.89 -12.63
C TYR A 8 -16.53 7.98 -12.54
N ALA A 9 -17.09 9.20 -12.48
CA ALA A 9 -18.53 9.40 -12.44
C ALA A 9 -19.23 8.91 -13.73
N PHE A 10 -18.63 9.19 -14.90
CA PHE A 10 -19.14 8.68 -16.17
C PHE A 10 -18.98 7.16 -16.30
N PHE A 11 -17.86 6.60 -15.83
CA PHE A 11 -17.65 5.16 -15.80
C PHE A 11 -18.68 4.48 -14.90
N TYR A 12 -18.91 5.02 -13.69
CA TYR A 12 -19.92 4.51 -12.77
C TYR A 12 -21.33 4.52 -13.35
N LYS A 13 -21.69 5.60 -14.09
CA LYS A 13 -22.97 5.69 -14.82
C LYS A 13 -23.08 4.62 -15.92
N ALA A 14 -21.98 4.36 -16.64
CA ALA A 14 -21.93 3.41 -17.74
C ALA A 14 -21.78 1.95 -17.30
N ASP A 15 -21.61 1.69 -16.01
CA ASP A 15 -21.47 0.34 -15.48
C ASP A 15 -22.80 -0.41 -15.58
N THR A 16 -22.84 -1.36 -16.49
CA THR A 16 -24.02 -2.17 -16.84
C THR A 16 -24.26 -3.36 -15.90
N VAL A 17 -23.52 -3.46 -14.81
CA VAL A 17 -23.70 -4.53 -13.79
C VAL A 17 -25.02 -4.37 -13.03
N THR A 18 -25.58 -3.16 -13.01
CA THR A 18 -26.92 -2.92 -12.47
C THR A 18 -27.95 -2.99 -13.57
N GLU A 19 -29.05 -3.72 -13.38
CA GLU A 19 -30.15 -3.90 -14.35
C GLU A 19 -30.79 -2.56 -14.75
N ASP A 20 -30.71 -1.53 -13.90
CA ASP A 20 -31.23 -0.21 -14.16
C ASP A 20 -30.11 0.83 -14.32
N GLU A 21 -30.13 1.57 -15.41
CA GLU A 21 -29.20 2.69 -15.65
C GLU A 21 -29.43 3.79 -14.63
N ILE A 22 -28.37 4.18 -13.88
CA ILE A 22 -28.46 5.26 -12.90
C ILE A 22 -28.68 6.59 -13.62
N PRO A 23 -29.76 7.35 -13.33
CA PRO A 23 -29.96 8.67 -13.87
C PRO A 23 -28.81 9.61 -13.55
N ILE A 24 -28.38 10.42 -14.51
CA ILE A 24 -27.22 11.31 -14.30
C ILE A 24 -27.48 12.34 -13.18
N GLU A 25 -28.73 12.65 -12.92
CA GLU A 25 -29.19 13.57 -11.88
C GLU A 25 -29.01 13.00 -10.47
N GLU A 26 -28.91 11.68 -10.34
CA GLU A 26 -28.65 11.00 -9.05
C GLU A 26 -27.16 10.91 -8.74
N ILE A 27 -26.30 11.19 -9.72
CA ILE A 27 -24.86 11.20 -9.54
C ILE A 27 -24.41 12.60 -9.12
N THR A 28 -23.68 12.72 -8.04
CA THR A 28 -23.07 13.97 -7.60
C THR A 28 -21.57 13.82 -7.40
N ILE A 29 -20.81 14.86 -7.75
CA ILE A 29 -19.38 14.94 -7.50
C ILE A 29 -19.13 15.85 -6.31
N SER A 30 -18.53 15.31 -5.26
CA SER A 30 -18.09 16.09 -4.10
C SER A 30 -16.57 16.17 -4.08
N LEU A 31 -16.02 17.34 -4.28
CA LEU A 31 -14.59 17.60 -4.22
C LEU A 31 -14.24 18.22 -2.87
N VAL A 32 -13.52 17.48 -2.06
CA VAL A 32 -13.05 17.94 -0.75
C VAL A 32 -11.62 18.46 -0.88
N SER A 33 -11.39 19.70 -0.46
CA SER A 33 -10.09 20.36 -0.51
C SER A 33 -9.83 21.07 0.80
N ARG A 34 -8.59 21.06 1.28
CA ARG A 34 -8.20 21.79 2.49
C ARG A 34 -8.34 23.29 2.30
N ALA A 35 -7.74 23.83 1.23
CA ALA A 35 -7.76 25.24 0.88
C ALA A 35 -8.62 25.49 -0.37
N TYR A 36 -9.07 26.73 -0.57
CA TYR A 36 -9.89 27.10 -1.71
C TYR A 36 -9.16 26.84 -3.04
N PRO A 37 -9.66 25.93 -3.90
CA PRO A 37 -8.96 25.48 -5.09
C PRO A 37 -9.07 26.46 -6.26
N ARG A 38 -8.41 27.61 -6.15
CA ARG A 38 -8.53 28.77 -7.09
C ARG A 38 -8.31 28.38 -8.54
N LYS A 39 -7.28 27.58 -8.84
CA LYS A 39 -6.95 27.19 -10.23
C LYS A 39 -8.06 26.34 -10.86
N MET A 40 -8.53 25.36 -10.11
CA MET A 40 -9.61 24.47 -10.57
C MET A 40 -10.91 25.25 -10.78
N LEU A 41 -11.33 26.07 -9.82
CA LEU A 41 -12.57 26.85 -9.93
C LEU A 41 -12.50 27.92 -11.03
N ARG A 42 -11.32 28.49 -11.30
CA ARG A 42 -11.10 29.36 -12.46
C ARG A 42 -11.32 28.58 -13.75
N HIS A 43 -10.68 27.40 -13.88
CA HIS A 43 -10.83 26.55 -15.05
C HIS A 43 -12.29 26.16 -15.31
N LEU A 44 -13.05 25.80 -14.27
CA LEU A 44 -14.48 25.50 -14.38
C LEU A 44 -15.29 26.68 -14.88
N ARG A 45 -14.97 27.92 -14.45
CA ARG A 45 -15.66 29.12 -14.94
C ARG A 45 -15.28 29.47 -16.38
N GLU A 46 -14.00 29.47 -16.70
CA GLU A 46 -13.49 29.96 -18.00
C GLU A 46 -13.71 28.94 -19.12
N PHE A 47 -13.39 27.67 -18.85
CA PHE A 47 -13.43 26.61 -19.86
C PHE A 47 -14.78 25.89 -19.92
N TRP A 48 -15.29 25.46 -18.76
CA TRP A 48 -16.56 24.73 -18.68
C TRP A 48 -17.78 25.66 -18.61
N LYS A 49 -17.58 26.95 -18.49
CA LYS A 49 -18.66 27.98 -18.38
C LYS A 49 -19.59 27.72 -17.17
N CYS A 50 -19.08 27.04 -16.15
CA CYS A 50 -19.81 26.75 -14.93
C CYS A 50 -19.96 28.00 -14.04
N ARG A 51 -21.02 28.03 -13.25
CA ARG A 51 -21.23 29.04 -12.22
C ARG A 51 -20.89 28.43 -10.87
N VAL A 52 -20.08 29.13 -10.06
CA VAL A 52 -19.70 28.71 -8.71
C VAL A 52 -20.42 29.61 -7.71
N LYS A 53 -21.31 29.03 -6.92
CA LYS A 53 -22.09 29.74 -5.90
C LYS A 53 -21.68 29.25 -4.52
N LYS A 54 -21.34 30.18 -3.62
CA LYS A 54 -21.14 29.86 -2.19
C LYS A 54 -22.50 29.63 -1.55
N MET A 55 -22.72 28.44 -0.98
CA MET A 55 -23.97 28.06 -0.32
C MET A 55 -23.88 28.29 1.18
N GLU A 56 -22.80 27.82 1.80
CA GLU A 56 -22.48 28.00 3.21
C GLU A 56 -20.96 28.26 3.38
N GLU A 57 -20.52 28.45 4.61
CA GLU A 57 -19.10 28.55 4.91
C GLU A 57 -18.36 27.27 4.47
N GLY A 58 -17.42 27.41 3.53
CA GLY A 58 -16.64 26.31 2.99
C GLY A 58 -17.37 25.42 1.98
N ILE A 59 -18.64 25.65 1.66
CA ILE A 59 -19.43 24.84 0.71
C ILE A 59 -19.78 25.65 -0.51
N TYR A 60 -19.36 25.16 -1.68
CA TYR A 60 -19.57 25.80 -2.97
C TYR A 60 -20.24 24.84 -3.94
N TYR A 61 -21.35 25.24 -4.53
CA TYR A 61 -21.98 24.49 -5.60
C TYR A 61 -21.51 24.99 -6.96
N VAL A 62 -21.26 24.03 -7.85
CA VAL A 62 -20.87 24.29 -9.24
C VAL A 62 -22.00 23.85 -10.13
N THR A 63 -22.66 24.82 -10.77
CA THR A 63 -23.78 24.59 -11.66
C THR A 63 -23.40 24.87 -13.11
N GLY A 64 -24.08 24.21 -14.05
CA GLY A 64 -23.80 24.32 -15.49
C GLY A 64 -22.95 23.18 -16.04
N SER A 65 -22.50 22.24 -15.19
CA SER A 65 -21.94 20.96 -15.63
C SER A 65 -23.03 19.90 -15.80
N LYS A 66 -22.74 18.85 -16.57
CA LYS A 66 -23.69 17.75 -16.81
C LYS A 66 -23.97 16.94 -15.53
N ILE A 67 -22.99 16.82 -14.66
CA ILE A 67 -23.11 16.17 -13.34
C ILE A 67 -23.09 17.27 -12.28
N PRO A 68 -24.04 17.28 -11.33
CA PRO A 68 -24.00 18.20 -10.20
C PRO A 68 -22.69 18.09 -9.41
N ASN A 69 -22.06 19.22 -9.14
CA ASN A 69 -20.78 19.27 -8.46
C ASN A 69 -20.84 20.17 -7.24
N GLN A 70 -20.19 19.75 -6.17
CA GLN A 70 -19.90 20.59 -5.02
C GLN A 70 -18.43 20.58 -4.65
N VAL A 71 -17.96 21.69 -4.13
CA VAL A 71 -16.60 21.84 -3.61
C VAL A 71 -16.70 22.20 -2.14
N ILE A 72 -16.06 21.38 -1.31
CA ILE A 72 -16.02 21.54 0.14
C ILE A 72 -14.60 21.94 0.53
N VAL A 73 -14.46 23.11 1.16
CA VAL A 73 -13.19 23.66 1.63
C VAL A 73 -13.12 23.51 3.14
N THR A 74 -12.40 22.49 3.61
CA THR A 74 -12.44 22.11 5.02
C THR A 74 -11.94 23.18 5.98
N GLU A 75 -10.94 24.00 5.60
CA GLU A 75 -10.49 25.13 6.44
C GLU A 75 -11.53 26.23 6.62
N GLN A 76 -12.51 26.33 5.71
CA GLN A 76 -13.56 27.34 5.74
C GLN A 76 -14.87 26.82 6.34
N LEU A 77 -14.99 25.54 6.62
CA LEU A 77 -16.19 24.96 7.21
C LEU A 77 -16.47 25.52 8.60
N SER A 78 -17.74 25.66 8.93
CA SER A 78 -18.18 26.07 10.25
C SER A 78 -17.72 25.06 11.33
N LYS A 79 -17.05 25.56 12.37
CA LYS A 79 -16.61 24.75 13.52
C LYS A 79 -17.78 24.10 14.27
N LYS A 80 -18.96 24.73 14.23
CA LYS A 80 -20.15 24.25 14.97
C LYS A 80 -20.91 23.18 14.19
N LYS A 81 -21.07 23.35 12.86
CA LYS A 81 -21.92 22.49 12.04
C LYS A 81 -21.18 21.30 11.42
N ASN A 82 -19.89 21.46 11.13
CA ASN A 82 -19.14 20.52 10.30
C ASN A 82 -17.87 20.02 10.97
N LEU A 83 -17.92 19.73 12.28
CA LEU A 83 -16.75 19.34 13.07
C LEU A 83 -16.02 18.13 12.47
N TRP A 84 -16.74 17.08 12.14
CA TRP A 84 -16.15 15.84 11.60
C TRP A 84 -15.44 16.05 10.26
N LEU A 85 -16.12 16.69 9.31
CA LEU A 85 -15.56 16.93 7.99
C LEU A 85 -14.37 17.91 8.03
N ARG A 86 -14.44 18.89 8.93
CA ARG A 86 -13.35 19.83 9.20
C ARG A 86 -12.15 19.15 9.83
N SER A 87 -12.38 18.11 10.64
CA SER A 87 -11.33 17.36 11.34
C SER A 87 -10.65 16.31 10.47
N LEU A 88 -11.17 16.02 9.25
CA LEU A 88 -10.51 15.20 8.24
C LEU A 88 -9.31 15.94 7.65
N THR A 89 -8.27 16.13 8.45
CA THR A 89 -7.03 16.82 8.10
C THR A 89 -5.86 16.21 8.88
N ASP A 90 -4.67 16.33 8.34
CA ASP A 90 -3.40 15.98 9.00
C ASP A 90 -2.89 17.06 9.98
N ARG A 91 -3.65 18.13 10.16
CA ARG A 91 -3.20 19.33 10.92
C ARG A 91 -4.31 19.91 11.79
N ILE A 92 -4.84 19.13 12.72
CA ILE A 92 -5.70 19.67 13.76
C ILE A 92 -4.85 20.61 14.64
N LYS A 93 -5.21 21.89 14.69
CA LYS A 93 -4.44 22.93 15.40
C LYS A 93 -4.96 23.22 16.80
N ASP A 94 -6.23 22.95 17.03
CA ASP A 94 -6.97 23.44 18.19
C ASP A 94 -7.31 22.25 19.12
N LYS A 95 -6.78 22.31 20.35
CA LYS A 95 -7.08 21.29 21.38
C LYS A 95 -8.57 21.26 21.73
N GLU A 96 -9.28 22.38 21.63
CA GLU A 96 -10.71 22.45 21.85
C GLU A 96 -11.51 21.71 20.76
N ASP A 97 -11.09 21.84 19.49
CA ASP A 97 -11.70 21.08 18.40
C ASP A 97 -11.50 19.57 18.60
N MET A 98 -10.32 19.15 19.13
CA MET A 98 -10.07 17.74 19.48
C MET A 98 -10.96 17.25 20.62
N LYS A 99 -11.08 18.02 21.71
CA LYS A 99 -11.95 17.65 22.85
C LYS A 99 -13.39 17.54 22.42
N ARG A 100 -13.89 18.47 21.60
CA ARG A 100 -15.25 18.43 21.07
C ARG A 100 -15.48 17.20 20.17
N LEU A 101 -14.52 16.89 19.30
CA LEU A 101 -14.57 15.71 18.43
C LEU A 101 -14.65 14.42 19.26
N LEU A 102 -13.83 14.30 20.30
CA LEU A 102 -13.84 13.15 21.21
C LEU A 102 -15.16 13.03 21.96
N ASN A 103 -15.73 14.13 22.42
CA ASN A 103 -17.03 14.11 23.10
C ASN A 103 -18.16 13.67 22.16
N GLU A 104 -18.20 14.21 20.93
CA GLU A 104 -19.16 13.77 19.92
C GLU A 104 -18.96 12.30 19.50
N TYR A 105 -17.70 11.83 19.45
CA TYR A 105 -17.41 10.44 19.15
C TYR A 105 -17.93 9.49 20.22
N ARG A 106 -17.81 9.82 21.51
CA ARG A 106 -18.34 8.98 22.59
C ARG A 106 -19.83 8.68 22.42
N GLU A 107 -20.60 9.62 21.93
CA GLU A 107 -22.04 9.44 21.68
C GLU A 107 -22.32 8.61 20.43
N LYS A 108 -21.41 8.63 19.45
CA LYS A 108 -21.58 8.03 18.12
C LYS A 108 -20.73 6.78 17.86
N GLN A 109 -19.96 6.31 18.84
CA GLN A 109 -18.99 5.19 18.68
C GLN A 109 -19.63 3.86 18.27
N LYS A 110 -20.94 3.68 18.45
CA LYS A 110 -21.68 2.49 18.00
C LYS A 110 -21.95 2.49 16.49
N ASN A 111 -21.72 3.60 15.81
CA ASN A 111 -21.96 3.71 14.37
C ASN A 111 -20.64 3.49 13.61
N PRO A 112 -20.54 2.43 12.77
CA PRO A 112 -19.30 2.06 12.07
C PRO A 112 -18.72 3.17 11.18
N LEU A 113 -19.57 4.05 10.64
CA LEU A 113 -19.13 5.17 9.84
C LEU A 113 -18.32 6.17 10.68
N TYR A 114 -18.82 6.54 11.86
CA TYR A 114 -18.11 7.46 12.75
C TYR A 114 -16.83 6.84 13.32
N GLU A 115 -16.82 5.54 13.57
CA GLU A 115 -15.63 4.81 13.95
C GLU A 115 -14.56 4.86 12.86
N SER A 116 -14.92 4.54 11.61
CA SER A 116 -14.00 4.59 10.47
C SER A 116 -13.43 5.99 10.24
N VAL A 117 -14.27 7.03 10.33
CA VAL A 117 -13.84 8.42 10.19
C VAL A 117 -12.91 8.81 11.34
N MET A 118 -13.22 8.41 12.59
CA MET A 118 -12.36 8.69 13.74
C MET A 118 -11.00 8.02 13.62
N GLN A 119 -10.94 6.77 13.16
CA GLN A 119 -9.69 6.06 12.88
C GLN A 119 -8.83 6.82 11.87
N MET A 120 -9.43 7.34 10.78
CA MET A 120 -8.68 8.13 9.79
C MET A 120 -8.14 9.44 10.39
N ILE A 121 -8.94 10.14 11.20
CA ILE A 121 -8.51 11.39 11.86
C ILE A 121 -7.37 11.12 12.84
N VAL A 122 -7.46 10.06 13.64
CA VAL A 122 -6.43 9.68 14.62
C VAL A 122 -5.14 9.29 13.91
N ARG A 123 -5.21 8.47 12.85
CA ARG A 123 -4.03 8.09 12.03
C ARG A 123 -3.30 9.31 11.48
N ALA A 124 -4.05 10.30 10.98
CA ALA A 124 -3.46 11.51 10.41
C ALA A 124 -2.87 12.48 11.46
N ASN A 125 -3.23 12.34 12.75
CA ASN A 125 -2.85 13.26 13.82
C ASN A 125 -2.35 12.53 15.07
N GLU A 126 -1.77 11.33 14.94
CA GLU A 126 -1.41 10.43 16.04
C GLU A 126 -0.59 11.12 17.15
N GLU A 127 0.44 11.87 16.78
CA GLU A 127 1.30 12.58 17.75
C GLU A 127 0.51 13.57 18.60
N LYS A 128 -0.39 14.32 17.97
CA LYS A 128 -1.20 15.34 18.69
C LYS A 128 -2.21 14.73 19.63
N PHE A 129 -2.78 13.58 19.27
CA PHE A 129 -3.68 12.85 20.16
C PHE A 129 -2.94 12.25 21.35
N ARG A 130 -1.68 11.84 21.19
CA ARG A 130 -0.82 11.38 22.30
C ARG A 130 -0.41 12.51 23.23
N GLU A 131 -0.10 13.69 22.68
CA GLU A 131 0.29 14.88 23.47
C GLU A 131 -0.89 15.54 24.20
N ALA A 132 -2.09 15.36 23.67
CA ALA A 132 -3.29 15.85 24.33
C ALA A 132 -3.71 14.82 25.37
N ASP A 133 -3.70 15.22 26.66
CA ASP A 133 -4.18 14.45 27.83
C ASP A 133 -5.68 14.08 27.75
N CYS A 134 -6.16 13.80 26.55
CA CYS A 134 -7.57 13.61 26.19
C CYS A 134 -7.86 12.13 25.88
N MET A 135 -7.13 11.19 26.46
CA MET A 135 -7.30 9.76 26.18
C MET A 135 -8.59 9.22 26.80
N CYS A 136 -9.59 8.99 25.98
CA CYS A 136 -10.73 8.18 26.37
C CYS A 136 -10.47 6.70 25.99
N GLU A 137 -11.15 5.77 26.68
CA GLU A 137 -10.99 4.33 26.50
C GLU A 137 -11.16 3.89 25.02
N ALA A 138 -12.13 4.50 24.30
CA ALA A 138 -12.35 4.23 22.89
C ALA A 138 -11.18 4.68 21.99
N LEU A 139 -10.55 5.82 22.32
CA LEU A 139 -9.38 6.30 21.58
C LEU A 139 -8.15 5.43 21.86
N ASN A 140 -7.98 5.00 23.11
CA ASN A 140 -6.91 4.06 23.48
C ASN A 140 -7.01 2.77 22.68
N ARG A 141 -8.21 2.22 22.50
CA ARG A 141 -8.44 1.03 21.67
C ARG A 141 -8.01 1.27 20.23
N ILE A 142 -8.46 2.37 19.60
CA ILE A 142 -8.09 2.72 18.22
C ILE A 142 -6.57 2.83 18.06
N ILE A 143 -5.87 3.47 19.01
CA ILE A 143 -4.42 3.62 18.98
C ILE A 143 -3.73 2.27 19.17
N GLN A 144 -4.23 1.44 20.08
CA GLN A 144 -3.69 0.11 20.33
C GLN A 144 -3.79 -0.80 19.11
N ASP A 145 -4.98 -0.86 18.48
CA ASP A 145 -5.20 -1.63 17.26
C ASP A 145 -4.25 -1.20 16.12
N GLN A 146 -3.98 0.11 16.01
CA GLN A 146 -3.02 0.63 15.03
C GLN A 146 -1.57 0.26 15.33
N ILE A 147 -1.18 0.26 16.59
CA ILE A 147 0.16 -0.17 17.02
C ILE A 147 0.34 -1.65 16.69
N GLU A 148 -0.64 -2.49 17.04
CA GLU A 148 -0.61 -3.93 16.75
C GLU A 148 -0.52 -4.20 15.25
N GLU A 149 -1.29 -3.47 14.44
CA GLU A 149 -1.23 -3.59 12.97
C GLU A 149 0.14 -3.18 12.41
N LYS A 150 0.74 -2.09 12.92
CA LYS A 150 2.09 -1.66 12.53
C LYS A 150 3.14 -2.70 12.90
N ILE A 151 3.08 -3.25 14.11
CA ILE A 151 3.98 -4.30 14.58
C ILE A 151 3.86 -5.54 13.70
N ARG A 152 2.64 -6.00 13.42
CA ARG A 152 2.40 -7.16 12.56
C ARG A 152 2.97 -6.97 11.16
N LYS A 153 2.75 -5.79 10.54
CA LYS A 153 3.29 -5.48 9.21
C LYS A 153 4.81 -5.43 9.20
N SER A 154 5.42 -4.86 10.24
CA SER A 154 6.88 -4.80 10.37
C SER A 154 7.49 -6.18 10.57
N LEU A 155 6.86 -7.04 11.38
CA LEU A 155 7.28 -8.43 11.56
C LEU A 155 7.17 -9.23 10.27
N GLN A 156 6.06 -9.09 9.53
CA GLN A 156 5.88 -9.77 8.25
C GLN A 156 6.93 -9.32 7.23
N ALA A 157 7.16 -8.02 7.10
CA ALA A 157 8.19 -7.50 6.20
C ALA A 157 9.59 -8.00 6.56
N GLY A 158 9.93 -8.03 7.86
CA GLY A 158 11.21 -8.57 8.33
C GLY A 158 11.35 -10.07 8.08
N TYR A 159 10.26 -10.84 8.23
CA TYR A 159 10.25 -12.27 7.91
C TYR A 159 10.46 -12.51 6.40
N ASP A 160 9.72 -11.78 5.54
CA ASP A 160 9.80 -11.93 4.09
C ASP A 160 11.20 -11.54 3.57
N GLU A 161 11.79 -10.47 4.09
CA GLU A 161 13.16 -10.05 3.77
C GLU A 161 14.19 -11.08 4.24
N GLY A 162 14.10 -11.55 5.48
CA GLY A 162 15.01 -12.56 6.05
C GLY A 162 14.92 -13.90 5.32
N TYR A 163 13.71 -14.34 4.96
CA TYR A 163 13.50 -15.54 4.17
C TYR A 163 14.11 -15.42 2.77
N GLY A 164 13.92 -14.26 2.10
CA GLY A 164 14.49 -13.98 0.78
C GLY A 164 16.00 -14.02 0.77
N ILE A 165 16.65 -13.36 1.73
CA ILE A 165 18.11 -13.35 1.90
C ILE A 165 18.62 -14.77 2.20
N GLY A 166 18.03 -15.46 3.18
CA GLY A 166 18.45 -16.80 3.56
C GLY A 166 18.34 -17.82 2.41
N MET A 167 17.29 -17.72 1.60
CA MET A 167 17.12 -18.57 0.42
C MET A 167 18.20 -18.29 -0.65
N GLN A 168 18.52 -17.02 -0.92
CA GLN A 168 19.58 -16.65 -1.87
C GLN A 168 20.94 -17.12 -1.41
N ASP A 169 21.28 -16.90 -0.13
CA ASP A 169 22.54 -17.33 0.44
C ASP A 169 22.66 -18.87 0.44
N GLY A 170 21.60 -19.58 0.81
CA GLY A 170 21.57 -21.05 0.76
C GLY A 170 21.78 -21.63 -0.65
N ILE A 171 21.15 -21.03 -1.67
CA ILE A 171 21.35 -21.44 -3.07
C ILE A 171 22.80 -21.17 -3.50
N LYS A 172 23.35 -20.00 -3.18
CA LYS A 172 24.72 -19.62 -3.53
C LYS A 172 25.74 -20.55 -2.87
N ASP A 173 25.59 -20.80 -1.58
CA ASP A 173 26.49 -21.67 -0.82
C ASP A 173 26.39 -23.12 -1.30
N GLY A 174 25.19 -23.64 -1.53
CA GLY A 174 24.99 -24.96 -2.10
C GLY A 174 25.61 -25.12 -3.49
N MET A 175 25.46 -24.12 -4.36
CA MET A 175 26.07 -24.13 -5.69
C MET A 175 27.61 -24.11 -5.59
N GLN A 176 28.17 -23.29 -4.72
CA GLN A 176 29.63 -23.21 -4.51
C GLN A 176 30.19 -24.52 -3.95
N GLN A 177 29.54 -25.12 -2.97
CA GLN A 177 29.93 -26.41 -2.41
C GLN A 177 29.83 -27.53 -3.46
N GLY A 178 28.74 -27.55 -4.25
CA GLY A 178 28.57 -28.52 -5.32
C GLY A 178 29.66 -28.41 -6.40
N MET A 179 30.04 -27.20 -6.77
CA MET A 179 31.18 -26.99 -7.71
C MET A 179 32.50 -27.50 -7.13
N GLN A 180 32.84 -27.15 -5.90
CA GLN A 180 34.05 -27.61 -5.24
C GLN A 180 34.13 -29.14 -5.11
N GLN A 181 33.03 -29.78 -4.75
CA GLN A 181 32.92 -31.24 -4.66
C GLN A 181 33.09 -31.88 -6.04
N GLY A 182 32.45 -31.31 -7.07
CA GLY A 182 32.61 -31.76 -8.46
C GLY A 182 34.04 -31.66 -8.97
N GLU A 183 34.71 -30.55 -8.75
CA GLU A 183 36.11 -30.35 -9.08
C GLU A 183 37.02 -31.35 -8.36
N HIS A 184 36.79 -31.56 -7.06
CA HIS A 184 37.55 -32.53 -6.29
C HIS A 184 37.38 -33.96 -6.83
N SER A 185 36.17 -34.38 -7.15
CA SER A 185 35.87 -35.70 -7.70
C SER A 185 36.53 -35.93 -9.07
N ILE A 186 36.49 -34.91 -9.94
CA ILE A 186 37.13 -34.96 -11.26
C ILE A 186 38.67 -35.05 -11.12
N ASN A 187 39.27 -34.23 -10.26
CA ASN A 187 40.69 -34.26 -10.00
C ASN A 187 41.16 -35.61 -9.44
N SER A 188 40.41 -36.17 -8.49
CA SER A 188 40.66 -37.48 -7.93
C SER A 188 40.58 -38.60 -8.98
N LEU A 189 39.57 -38.52 -9.87
CA LEU A 189 39.45 -39.45 -11.01
C LEU A 189 40.66 -39.41 -11.92
N ILE A 190 41.11 -38.19 -12.30
CA ILE A 190 42.29 -38.01 -13.17
C ILE A 190 43.53 -38.64 -12.51
N LEU A 191 43.75 -38.42 -11.22
CA LEU A 191 44.89 -39.01 -10.50
C LEU A 191 44.82 -40.55 -10.46
N CYS A 192 43.66 -41.13 -10.14
CA CYS A 192 43.51 -42.57 -10.14
C CYS A 192 43.74 -43.20 -11.53
N LEU A 193 43.22 -42.58 -12.57
CA LEU A 193 43.41 -43.04 -13.95
C LEU A 193 44.87 -42.90 -14.42
N ALA A 194 45.56 -41.85 -13.99
CA ALA A 194 46.99 -41.66 -14.29
C ALA A 194 47.87 -42.72 -13.60
N GLU A 195 47.61 -43.02 -12.33
CA GLU A 195 48.32 -44.06 -11.57
C GLU A 195 48.13 -45.47 -12.20
N LEU A 196 46.96 -45.73 -12.76
CA LEU A 196 46.65 -46.97 -13.45
C LEU A 196 47.14 -47.03 -14.90
N GLY A 197 47.79 -45.97 -15.39
CA GLY A 197 48.24 -45.85 -16.80
C GLY A 197 47.11 -45.73 -17.85
N ARG A 198 45.89 -45.44 -17.42
CA ARG A 198 44.67 -45.34 -18.29
C ARG A 198 44.57 -43.95 -18.93
N THR A 199 45.61 -43.48 -19.60
CA THR A 199 45.68 -42.12 -20.19
C THR A 199 44.60 -41.88 -21.27
N SER A 200 44.23 -42.90 -22.03
CA SER A 200 43.16 -42.83 -23.02
C SER A 200 41.80 -42.54 -22.39
N ASP A 201 41.56 -43.04 -21.17
CA ASP A 201 40.33 -42.81 -20.46
C ASP A 201 40.25 -41.39 -19.90
N ILE A 202 41.37 -40.80 -19.52
CA ILE A 202 41.43 -39.37 -19.13
C ILE A 202 40.98 -38.49 -20.28
N ILE A 203 41.53 -38.71 -21.48
CA ILE A 203 41.19 -37.91 -22.67
C ILE A 203 39.74 -38.11 -23.05
N ARG A 204 39.25 -39.35 -23.03
CA ARG A 204 37.86 -39.67 -23.35
C ARG A 204 36.89 -39.07 -22.36
N SER A 205 37.15 -39.15 -21.05
CA SER A 205 36.31 -38.58 -20.02
C SER A 205 36.17 -37.07 -20.08
N ALA A 206 37.18 -36.38 -20.59
CA ALA A 206 37.16 -34.93 -20.76
C ALA A 206 36.23 -34.50 -21.93
N SER A 207 35.96 -35.38 -22.90
CA SER A 207 35.10 -35.09 -24.07
C SER A 207 33.73 -35.76 -24.01
N ASP A 208 33.54 -36.76 -23.15
CA ASP A 208 32.31 -37.56 -23.01
C ASP A 208 31.82 -37.55 -21.55
N PRO A 209 30.83 -36.67 -21.22
CA PRO A 209 30.30 -36.55 -19.85
C PRO A 209 29.65 -37.84 -19.30
N GLU A 210 29.04 -38.65 -20.20
CA GLU A 210 28.41 -39.91 -19.75
C GLU A 210 29.51 -40.95 -19.41
N TYR A 211 30.59 -40.98 -20.18
CA TYR A 211 31.72 -41.82 -19.88
C TYR A 211 32.44 -41.38 -18.59
N GLN A 212 32.60 -40.09 -18.39
CA GLN A 212 33.12 -39.52 -17.15
C GLN A 212 32.29 -39.96 -15.92
N LYS A 213 30.95 -39.82 -16.00
CA LYS A 213 30.05 -40.24 -14.95
C LYS A 213 30.12 -41.74 -14.64
N LYS A 214 30.34 -42.56 -15.69
CA LYS A 214 30.55 -44.01 -15.51
C LYS A 214 31.83 -44.30 -14.74
N LEU A 215 32.91 -43.61 -15.08
CA LEU A 215 34.20 -43.75 -14.38
C LEU A 215 34.14 -43.26 -12.94
N LEU A 216 33.45 -42.11 -12.69
CA LEU A 216 33.25 -41.60 -11.34
C LEU A 216 32.48 -42.64 -10.44
N LYS A 217 31.54 -43.38 -11.04
CA LYS A 217 30.86 -44.48 -10.35
C LYS A 217 31.80 -45.67 -10.12
N GLU A 218 32.57 -46.06 -11.13
CA GLU A 218 33.53 -47.17 -11.06
C GLU A 218 34.52 -46.96 -9.90
N PHE A 219 34.97 -45.74 -9.70
CA PHE A 219 35.93 -45.36 -8.64
C PHE A 219 35.29 -44.87 -7.35
N GLY A 220 33.96 -44.90 -7.21
CA GLY A 220 33.24 -44.44 -6.01
C GLY A 220 33.43 -42.96 -5.68
N LEU A 221 33.62 -42.11 -6.68
CA LEU A 221 33.93 -40.68 -6.57
C LEU A 221 32.71 -39.79 -6.83
N LEU A 222 31.52 -40.36 -6.96
CA LEU A 222 30.29 -39.58 -7.04
C LEU A 222 29.92 -39.09 -5.66
N PRO A 223 29.62 -37.81 -5.48
CA PRO A 223 29.00 -37.33 -4.25
C PRO A 223 27.66 -38.08 -4.01
N GLU A 224 27.36 -38.37 -2.77
CA GLU A 224 26.06 -38.92 -2.33
C GLU A 224 24.89 -37.97 -2.60
#